data_2de628ebf62da53ebecd937205028a1b
#
_entry.id   2de628ebf62da53ebecd937205028a1b
#
_cell.length_a   1.000
_cell.length_b   1.000
_cell.length_c   1.000
_cell.angle_alpha   90.00
_cell.angle_beta   90.00
_cell.angle_gamma   90.00
#
_symmetry.space_group_name_H-M   'P 1'
#
loop_
_entity.id
_entity.type
_entity.pdbx_description
1 polymer ?
#
loop_
_entity_poly.entity_id
_entity_poly.type
_entity_poly.pdbx_seq_one_letter_code
_entity_poly.pdbx_strand_id
1 'polypeptide(L)'
;ADNLDKCPNDAGDASNDGCPWDDRDGDGVADKDDVCPDEAGDAANNGCPEIPEKLVSFIEGEKSTLLFVVNSSEISEDSNAKLKELVELLNAYPDASLVIEGHASSDGSMAYNQMLSEKRANSVKEALIDMGIDDSRLQTAAYGETKPAADNKTRKGRAANRRVKFERNVELRVVE
;
A
#
# COMPACT_ATOMS: atom_id res chain seq x y z
N ALA A 1 26.75 -24.08 29.05
CA ALA A 1 27.38 -23.89 27.75
C ALA A 1 27.85 -25.26 27.30
N ASP A 2 27.22 -25.81 26.29
CA ASP A 2 27.72 -27.00 25.62
C ASP A 2 28.52 -26.59 24.36
N ASN A 3 29.28 -27.50 23.79
CA ASN A 3 30.14 -27.21 22.65
C ASN A 3 29.36 -26.95 21.34
N LEU A 4 28.01 -26.87 21.40
CA LEU A 4 27.14 -26.69 20.27
C LEU A 4 26.51 -25.27 20.26
N ASP A 5 26.64 -24.54 21.36
CA ASP A 5 26.14 -23.15 21.50
C ASP A 5 27.11 -22.19 20.80
N LYS A 6 26.65 -21.56 19.74
CA LYS A 6 27.43 -20.57 18.95
C LYS A 6 27.43 -19.17 19.59
N CYS A 7 26.46 -18.90 20.49
CA CYS A 7 26.32 -17.61 21.17
C CYS A 7 26.33 -17.77 22.70
N PRO A 8 27.43 -18.26 23.31
CA PRO A 8 27.48 -18.69 24.72
C PRO A 8 27.27 -17.55 25.73
N ASN A 9 27.26 -16.30 25.29
CA ASN A 9 27.04 -15.12 26.13
C ASN A 9 25.61 -14.53 25.97
N ASP A 10 24.85 -15.00 24.99
CA ASP A 10 23.52 -14.51 24.67
C ASP A 10 22.53 -15.67 24.80
N ALA A 11 21.45 -15.46 25.55
CA ALA A 11 20.42 -16.48 25.70
C ALA A 11 19.59 -16.60 24.42
N GLY A 12 19.66 -17.75 23.77
CA GLY A 12 18.97 -18.02 22.52
C GLY A 12 18.28 -19.38 22.47
N ASP A 13 17.62 -19.69 21.39
CA ASP A 13 16.88 -20.92 21.17
C ASP A 13 17.82 -22.05 20.72
N ALA A 14 17.62 -23.26 21.25
CA ALA A 14 18.39 -24.43 20.87
C ALA A 14 18.26 -24.79 19.38
N SER A 15 17.16 -24.40 18.73
CA SER A 15 16.96 -24.58 17.28
C SER A 15 17.72 -23.59 16.43
N ASN A 16 18.29 -22.52 17.04
CA ASN A 16 19.20 -21.56 16.44
C ASN A 16 20.61 -21.65 17.02
N ASP A 17 21.09 -22.86 17.30
CA ASP A 17 22.41 -23.13 17.83
C ASP A 17 22.73 -22.33 19.11
N GLY A 18 21.75 -22.05 19.96
CA GLY A 18 21.88 -21.28 21.20
C GLY A 18 21.90 -19.75 21.00
N CYS A 19 21.78 -19.26 19.76
CA CYS A 19 21.71 -17.83 19.48
C CYS A 19 20.28 -17.29 19.57
N PRO A 20 20.09 -16.02 19.97
CA PRO A 20 18.83 -15.34 19.75
C PRO A 20 18.52 -15.26 18.25
N TRP A 21 17.26 -15.24 17.89
CA TRP A 21 16.83 -14.95 16.53
C TRP A 21 17.03 -13.45 16.25
N ASP A 22 17.31 -13.12 15.00
CA ASP A 22 17.38 -11.73 14.56
C ASP A 22 16.00 -11.05 14.76
N ASP A 23 16.03 -9.82 15.23
CA ASP A 23 14.89 -8.94 15.48
C ASP A 23 15.37 -7.52 15.13
N ARG A 24 15.17 -7.13 13.87
CA ARG A 24 15.78 -5.93 13.28
C ARG A 24 15.19 -4.63 13.79
N ASP A 25 13.88 -4.62 14.05
CA ASP A 25 13.19 -3.42 14.52
C ASP A 25 13.05 -3.36 16.05
N GLY A 26 13.34 -4.49 16.73
CA GLY A 26 13.42 -4.55 18.19
C GLY A 26 12.05 -4.61 18.89
N ASP A 27 11.01 -5.07 18.23
CA ASP A 27 9.65 -5.16 18.77
C ASP A 27 9.39 -6.41 19.62
N GLY A 28 10.33 -7.36 19.61
CA GLY A 28 10.26 -8.62 20.35
C GLY A 28 9.64 -9.77 19.55
N VAL A 29 9.33 -9.58 18.27
CA VAL A 29 8.97 -10.62 17.32
C VAL A 29 10.19 -10.90 16.45
N ALA A 30 10.64 -12.15 16.40
CA ALA A 30 11.80 -12.49 15.58
C ALA A 30 11.50 -12.33 14.08
N ASP A 31 12.48 -11.86 13.28
CA ASP A 31 12.33 -11.64 11.82
C ASP A 31 11.65 -12.80 11.07
N LYS A 32 11.90 -14.04 11.50
CA LYS A 32 11.32 -15.25 10.89
C LYS A 32 9.82 -15.43 11.14
N ASP A 33 9.31 -14.84 12.20
CA ASP A 33 7.91 -14.90 12.64
C ASP A 33 7.20 -13.54 12.45
N ASP A 34 7.97 -12.52 12.04
CA ASP A 34 7.53 -11.16 11.83
C ASP A 34 7.12 -10.93 10.37
N VAL A 35 5.92 -10.43 10.18
CA VAL A 35 5.39 -10.05 8.86
C VAL A 35 5.92 -8.69 8.41
N CYS A 36 6.34 -7.84 9.35
CA CYS A 36 6.87 -6.49 9.12
C CYS A 36 8.25 -6.30 9.77
N PRO A 37 9.31 -7.08 9.43
CA PRO A 37 10.55 -7.18 10.18
C PRO A 37 11.43 -5.92 10.23
N ASP A 38 11.00 -4.84 9.64
CA ASP A 38 11.65 -3.53 9.66
C ASP A 38 10.75 -2.43 10.29
N GLU A 39 9.57 -2.80 10.83
CA GLU A 39 8.61 -1.89 11.45
C GLU A 39 8.06 -2.47 12.74
N ALA A 40 8.54 -1.94 13.85
CA ALA A 40 8.13 -2.36 15.17
C ALA A 40 6.59 -2.33 15.35
N GLY A 41 6.02 -3.47 15.70
CA GLY A 41 4.60 -3.66 15.89
C GLY A 41 4.26 -4.49 17.12
N ASP A 42 3.04 -4.98 17.22
CA ASP A 42 2.60 -5.84 18.33
C ASP A 42 2.68 -7.32 17.92
N ALA A 43 3.14 -8.16 18.82
CA ALA A 43 3.17 -9.61 18.62
C ALA A 43 1.76 -10.19 18.31
N ALA A 44 0.69 -9.55 18.83
CA ALA A 44 -0.69 -9.92 18.49
C ALA A 44 -1.05 -9.65 17.02
N ASN A 45 -0.29 -8.76 16.35
CA ASN A 45 -0.41 -8.43 14.93
C ASN A 45 0.78 -8.97 14.11
N ASN A 46 1.43 -10.03 14.57
CA ASN A 46 2.59 -10.69 13.95
C ASN A 46 3.74 -9.70 13.64
N GLY A 47 4.06 -8.82 14.58
CA GLY A 47 5.13 -7.84 14.43
C GLY A 47 4.78 -6.62 13.59
N CYS A 48 3.58 -6.53 13.04
CA CYS A 48 3.20 -5.35 12.27
C CYS A 48 2.58 -4.27 13.17
N PRO A 49 2.85 -2.98 12.90
CA PRO A 49 2.18 -1.89 13.59
C PRO A 49 0.66 -1.92 13.35
N GLU A 50 -0.12 -1.57 14.37
CA GLU A 50 -1.57 -1.41 14.23
C GLU A 50 -1.86 -0.32 13.20
N ILE A 51 -2.50 -0.73 12.09
CA ILE A 51 -3.04 0.24 11.15
C ILE A 51 -4.39 0.67 11.67
N PRO A 52 -4.60 1.96 11.86
CA PRO A 52 -5.82 2.45 12.44
C PRO A 52 -7.03 2.03 11.60
N GLU A 53 -8.01 1.50 12.27
CA GLU A 53 -9.28 1.04 11.68
C GLU A 53 -9.91 2.08 10.74
N LYS A 54 -9.75 3.37 11.04
CA LYS A 54 -10.24 4.47 10.19
C LYS A 54 -9.55 4.53 8.85
N LEU A 55 -8.22 4.33 8.79
CA LEU A 55 -7.48 4.32 7.54
C LEU A 55 -7.82 3.07 6.73
N VAL A 56 -7.91 1.91 7.39
CA VAL A 56 -8.33 0.65 6.76
C VAL A 56 -9.73 0.80 6.18
N SER A 57 -10.68 1.28 6.97
CA SER A 57 -12.07 1.49 6.54
C SER A 57 -12.19 2.50 5.39
N PHE A 58 -11.31 3.51 5.34
CA PHE A 58 -11.26 4.43 4.20
C PHE A 58 -10.74 3.72 2.96
N ILE A 59 -9.60 3.02 3.04
CA ILE A 59 -8.95 2.34 1.91
C ILE A 59 -9.83 1.24 1.33
N GLU A 60 -10.46 0.42 2.17
CA GLU A 60 -11.33 -0.68 1.74
C GLU A 60 -12.73 -0.22 1.33
N GLY A 61 -13.12 0.98 1.72
CA GLY A 61 -14.41 1.56 1.43
C GLY A 61 -14.56 2.08 -0.01
N GLU A 62 -15.80 2.21 -0.47
CA GLU A 62 -16.11 2.82 -1.79
C GLU A 62 -15.62 4.29 -1.89
N LYS A 63 -15.45 4.96 -0.76
CA LYS A 63 -14.95 6.35 -0.69
C LYS A 63 -13.52 6.48 -1.21
N SER A 64 -12.69 5.46 -1.08
CA SER A 64 -11.29 5.48 -1.56
C SER A 64 -11.17 5.45 -3.08
N THR A 65 -12.25 5.11 -3.79
CA THR A 65 -12.22 5.03 -5.25
C THR A 65 -12.39 6.41 -5.87
N LEU A 66 -11.38 6.83 -6.66
CA LEU A 66 -11.42 8.06 -7.45
C LEU A 66 -11.79 7.71 -8.89
N LEU A 67 -12.87 8.31 -9.41
CA LEU A 67 -13.35 8.07 -10.77
C LEU A 67 -12.84 9.14 -11.74
N PHE A 68 -12.56 8.73 -12.97
CA PHE A 68 -12.07 9.60 -14.03
C PHE A 68 -12.99 9.59 -15.25
N VAL A 69 -13.07 10.73 -15.92
CA VAL A 69 -13.74 10.82 -17.20
C VAL A 69 -12.95 10.09 -18.30
N VAL A 70 -13.60 9.84 -19.45
CA VAL A 70 -12.97 9.19 -20.59
C VAL A 70 -11.75 9.98 -21.06
N ASN A 71 -10.65 9.29 -21.31
CA ASN A 71 -9.39 9.86 -21.80
C ASN A 71 -8.80 11.00 -20.92
N SER A 72 -9.16 11.05 -19.64
CA SER A 72 -8.63 12.03 -18.71
C SER A 72 -7.92 11.38 -17.52
N SER A 73 -6.90 12.07 -17.04
CA SER A 73 -6.22 11.85 -15.76
C SER A 73 -6.40 13.04 -14.81
N GLU A 74 -7.28 13.97 -15.13
CA GLU A 74 -7.59 15.13 -14.32
C GLU A 74 -8.42 14.75 -13.10
N ILE A 75 -8.03 15.25 -11.93
CA ILE A 75 -8.68 14.97 -10.65
C ILE A 75 -9.87 15.93 -10.49
N SER A 76 -11.06 15.38 -10.26
CA SER A 76 -12.27 16.16 -10.03
C SER A 76 -12.31 16.79 -8.64
N GLU A 77 -13.18 17.78 -8.42
CA GLU A 77 -13.39 18.38 -7.10
C GLU A 77 -13.83 17.35 -6.04
N ASP A 78 -14.71 16.42 -6.41
CA ASP A 78 -15.12 15.33 -5.52
C ASP A 78 -13.93 14.44 -5.13
N SER A 79 -13.05 14.15 -6.08
CA SER A 79 -11.81 13.40 -5.83
C SER A 79 -10.85 14.17 -4.93
N ASN A 80 -10.72 15.49 -5.14
CA ASN A 80 -9.92 16.35 -4.27
C ASN A 80 -10.42 16.36 -2.82
N ALA A 81 -11.74 16.35 -2.59
CA ALA A 81 -12.30 16.26 -1.24
C ALA A 81 -11.92 14.93 -0.56
N LYS A 82 -11.97 13.82 -1.29
CA LYS A 82 -11.55 12.50 -0.79
C LYS A 82 -10.05 12.44 -0.51
N LEU A 83 -9.23 13.06 -1.37
CA LEU A 83 -7.78 13.15 -1.14
C LEU A 83 -7.44 13.94 0.12
N LYS A 84 -8.17 15.01 0.43
CA LYS A 84 -7.99 15.75 1.68
C LYS A 84 -8.29 14.89 2.90
N GLU A 85 -9.39 14.13 2.89
CA GLU A 85 -9.71 13.18 3.97
C GLU A 85 -8.60 12.13 4.13
N LEU A 86 -8.07 11.60 3.02
CA LEU A 86 -6.95 10.67 3.04
C LEU A 86 -5.68 11.29 3.62
N VAL A 87 -5.37 12.53 3.26
CA VAL A 87 -4.21 13.28 3.80
C VAL A 87 -4.32 13.47 5.30
N GLU A 88 -5.51 13.79 5.82
CA GLU A 88 -5.74 13.90 7.27
C GLU A 88 -5.46 12.56 7.98
N LEU A 89 -5.91 11.45 7.39
CA LEU A 89 -5.63 10.11 7.92
C LEU A 89 -4.15 9.77 7.85
N LEU A 90 -3.48 10.03 6.73
CA LEU A 90 -2.04 9.76 6.57
C LEU A 90 -1.17 10.63 7.50
N ASN A 91 -1.58 11.85 7.81
CA ASN A 91 -0.88 12.70 8.75
C ASN A 91 -1.07 12.24 10.20
N ALA A 92 -2.23 11.66 10.51
CA ALA A 92 -2.46 11.05 11.82
C ALA A 92 -1.64 9.75 12.02
N TYR A 93 -1.21 9.12 10.93
CA TYR A 93 -0.47 7.85 10.93
C TYR A 93 0.75 7.96 10.00
N PRO A 94 1.84 8.58 10.48
CA PRO A 94 3.02 8.89 9.66
C PRO A 94 3.74 7.67 9.10
N ASP A 95 3.60 6.50 9.73
CA ASP A 95 4.25 5.25 9.30
C ASP A 95 3.45 4.51 8.20
N ALA A 96 2.22 4.91 7.93
CA ALA A 96 1.42 4.29 6.88
C ALA A 96 1.92 4.67 5.49
N SER A 97 2.08 3.67 4.63
CA SER A 97 2.45 3.79 3.21
C SER A 97 1.36 3.22 2.31
N LEU A 98 1.21 3.77 1.11
CA LEU A 98 0.16 3.40 0.17
C LEU A 98 0.69 3.04 -1.21
N VAL A 99 0.03 2.09 -1.86
CA VAL A 99 0.10 1.87 -3.30
C VAL A 99 -1.12 2.53 -3.96
N ILE A 100 -0.87 3.36 -4.95
CA ILE A 100 -1.88 4.08 -5.75
C ILE A 100 -2.06 3.30 -7.05
N GLU A 101 -3.16 2.56 -7.17
CA GLU A 101 -3.45 1.70 -8.29
C GLU A 101 -4.29 2.40 -9.35
N GLY A 102 -3.71 2.61 -10.54
CA GLY A 102 -4.42 3.15 -11.70
C GLY A 102 -5.05 2.07 -12.56
N HIS A 103 -6.28 2.32 -13.00
CA HIS A 103 -7.05 1.43 -13.87
C HIS A 103 -7.71 2.19 -15.02
N ALA A 104 -7.99 1.47 -16.10
CA ALA A 104 -8.70 1.97 -17.27
C ALA A 104 -9.87 1.05 -17.62
N SER A 105 -10.81 1.57 -18.42
CA SER A 105 -11.81 0.75 -19.11
C SER A 105 -11.18 0.14 -20.37
N SER A 106 -11.89 -0.81 -21.00
CA SER A 106 -11.46 -1.42 -22.27
C SER A 106 -11.68 -0.54 -23.51
N ASP A 107 -11.91 0.76 -23.31
CA ASP A 107 -11.99 1.72 -24.42
C ASP A 107 -10.57 2.06 -24.90
N GLY A 108 -10.22 1.73 -26.13
CA GLY A 108 -8.90 1.97 -26.69
C GLY A 108 -8.00 0.73 -26.76
N SER A 109 -6.71 0.94 -27.06
CA SER A 109 -5.73 -0.16 -27.09
C SER A 109 -5.18 -0.46 -25.68
N MET A 110 -4.74 -1.69 -25.47
CA MET A 110 -4.11 -2.09 -24.20
C MET A 110 -2.92 -1.18 -23.82
N ALA A 111 -2.07 -0.84 -24.81
CA ALA A 111 -0.92 0.04 -24.58
C ALA A 111 -1.36 1.46 -24.15
N TYR A 112 -2.41 1.98 -24.79
CA TYR A 112 -2.98 3.28 -24.42
C TYR A 112 -3.60 3.22 -23.02
N ASN A 113 -4.34 2.18 -22.68
CA ASN A 113 -4.97 2.00 -21.38
C ASN A 113 -3.94 1.82 -20.28
N GLN A 114 -2.83 1.15 -20.55
CA GLN A 114 -1.70 1.04 -19.63
C GLN A 114 -1.11 2.43 -19.32
N MET A 115 -0.79 3.20 -20.35
CA MET A 115 -0.28 4.57 -20.22
C MET A 115 -1.27 5.49 -19.46
N LEU A 116 -2.57 5.38 -19.76
CA LEU A 116 -3.59 6.23 -19.12
C LEU A 116 -3.78 5.88 -17.66
N SER A 117 -3.72 4.61 -17.31
CA SER A 117 -3.79 4.16 -15.90
C SER A 117 -2.58 4.63 -15.10
N GLU A 118 -1.38 4.61 -15.69
CA GLU A 118 -0.16 5.15 -15.09
C GLU A 118 -0.28 6.67 -14.86
N LYS A 119 -0.73 7.42 -15.86
CA LYS A 119 -0.95 8.86 -15.71
C LYS A 119 -1.94 9.18 -14.60
N ARG A 120 -3.01 8.42 -14.45
CA ARG A 120 -3.99 8.60 -13.36
C ARG A 120 -3.37 8.36 -12.00
N ALA A 121 -2.63 7.27 -11.83
CA ALA A 121 -1.93 6.98 -10.58
C ALA A 121 -0.93 8.08 -10.21
N ASN A 122 -0.14 8.53 -11.20
CA ASN A 122 0.85 9.59 -10.98
C ASN A 122 0.20 10.95 -10.67
N SER A 123 -0.91 11.32 -11.33
CA SER A 123 -1.63 12.57 -11.00
C SER A 123 -2.13 12.57 -9.55
N VAL A 124 -2.59 11.42 -9.06
CA VAL A 124 -3.03 11.27 -7.66
C VAL A 124 -1.84 11.33 -6.71
N LYS A 125 -0.73 10.67 -7.04
CA LYS A 125 0.50 10.74 -6.25
C LYS A 125 1.01 12.18 -6.14
N GLU A 126 1.10 12.89 -7.25
CA GLU A 126 1.51 14.31 -7.28
C GLU A 126 0.60 15.18 -6.41
N ALA A 127 -0.71 14.99 -6.51
CA ALA A 127 -1.66 15.74 -5.67
C ALA A 127 -1.48 15.47 -4.17
N LEU A 128 -1.19 14.24 -3.77
CA LEU A 128 -0.91 13.90 -2.36
C LEU A 128 0.42 14.52 -1.88
N ILE A 129 1.45 14.54 -2.73
CA ILE A 129 2.73 15.21 -2.43
C ILE A 129 2.52 16.72 -2.29
N ASP A 130 1.77 17.34 -3.18
CA ASP A 130 1.43 18.77 -3.10
C ASP A 130 0.64 19.12 -1.83
N MET A 131 -0.12 18.15 -1.29
CA MET A 131 -0.82 18.27 -0.01
C MET A 131 0.06 17.93 1.21
N GLY A 132 1.35 17.63 1.01
CA GLY A 132 2.34 17.46 2.08
C GLY A 132 2.65 16.04 2.51
N ILE A 133 2.20 15.02 1.76
CA ILE A 133 2.59 13.63 2.01
C ILE A 133 3.96 13.36 1.40
N ASP A 134 4.85 12.71 2.16
CA ASP A 134 6.19 12.35 1.70
C ASP A 134 6.14 11.34 0.54
N ASP A 135 6.95 11.57 -0.49
CA ASP A 135 7.03 10.72 -1.69
C ASP A 135 7.39 9.27 -1.35
N SER A 136 8.24 9.05 -0.36
CA SER A 136 8.69 7.72 0.10
C SER A 136 7.55 6.85 0.63
N ARG A 137 6.43 7.44 1.04
CA ARG A 137 5.23 6.77 1.53
C ARG A 137 4.25 6.38 0.42
N LEU A 138 4.51 6.80 -0.83
CA LEU A 138 3.57 6.68 -1.93
C LEU A 138 4.21 5.93 -3.11
N GLN A 139 3.61 4.81 -3.49
CA GLN A 139 3.99 4.09 -4.69
C GLN A 139 2.85 4.06 -5.68
N THR A 140 3.17 3.88 -6.95
CA THR A 140 2.17 3.78 -8.02
C THR A 140 2.25 2.43 -8.71
N ALA A 141 1.08 1.87 -9.03
CA ALA A 141 0.93 0.71 -9.88
C ALA A 141 -0.10 1.01 -10.98
N ALA A 142 0.12 0.49 -12.18
CA ALA A 142 -0.76 0.70 -13.31
C ALA A 142 -1.16 -0.64 -13.92
N TYR A 143 -2.44 -0.87 -14.03
CA TYR A 143 -2.99 -2.14 -14.50
C TYR A 143 -3.75 -2.04 -15.85
N GLY A 144 -3.84 -0.84 -16.41
CA GLY A 144 -4.62 -0.65 -17.64
C GLY A 144 -6.05 -1.20 -17.47
N GLU A 145 -6.46 -2.05 -18.38
CA GLU A 145 -7.76 -2.72 -18.37
C GLU A 145 -7.75 -4.14 -17.77
N THR A 146 -6.59 -4.61 -17.27
CA THR A 146 -6.39 -6.02 -16.90
C THR A 146 -7.04 -6.42 -15.57
N LYS A 147 -7.35 -5.44 -14.71
CA LYS A 147 -8.05 -5.66 -13.43
C LYS A 147 -9.38 -4.90 -13.40
N PRO A 148 -10.42 -5.32 -14.13
CA PRO A 148 -11.71 -4.63 -14.14
C PRO A 148 -12.45 -4.82 -12.81
N ALA A 149 -13.11 -3.76 -12.32
CA ALA A 149 -14.01 -3.81 -11.17
C ALA A 149 -15.46 -4.13 -11.59
N ALA A 150 -15.80 -3.87 -12.86
CA ALA A 150 -17.13 -4.07 -13.41
C ALA A 150 -17.08 -4.48 -14.88
N ASP A 151 -18.20 -4.94 -15.42
CA ASP A 151 -18.29 -5.41 -16.79
C ASP A 151 -18.03 -4.28 -17.81
N ASN A 152 -16.95 -4.41 -18.58
CA ASN A 152 -16.56 -3.48 -19.64
C ASN A 152 -17.55 -3.40 -20.80
N LYS A 153 -18.48 -4.37 -20.95
CA LYS A 153 -19.50 -4.33 -21.99
C LYS A 153 -20.54 -3.24 -21.75
N THR A 154 -20.73 -2.82 -20.50
CA THR A 154 -21.70 -1.80 -20.14
C THR A 154 -21.03 -0.42 -20.00
N ARG A 155 -21.79 0.65 -20.34
CA ARG A 155 -21.31 2.03 -20.12
C ARG A 155 -21.03 2.31 -18.65
N LYS A 156 -21.89 1.80 -17.75
CA LYS A 156 -21.73 1.95 -16.30
C LYS A 156 -20.49 1.21 -15.79
N GLY A 157 -20.26 -0.01 -16.27
CA GLY A 157 -19.09 -0.79 -15.89
C GLY A 157 -17.77 -0.15 -16.36
N ARG A 158 -17.72 0.35 -17.60
CA ARG A 158 -16.55 1.10 -18.08
C ARG A 158 -16.29 2.36 -17.26
N ALA A 159 -17.35 3.07 -16.83
CA ALA A 159 -17.19 4.23 -15.96
C ALA A 159 -16.59 3.84 -14.59
N ALA A 160 -17.02 2.74 -14.00
CA ALA A 160 -16.46 2.21 -12.76
C ALA A 160 -15.01 1.72 -12.91
N ASN A 161 -14.62 1.26 -14.10
CA ASN A 161 -13.27 0.79 -14.38
C ASN A 161 -12.24 1.93 -14.57
N ARG A 162 -12.68 3.13 -14.94
CA ARG A 162 -11.83 4.34 -15.02
C ARG A 162 -11.60 4.91 -13.62
N ARG A 163 -10.74 4.28 -12.85
CA ARG A 163 -10.54 4.60 -11.43
C ARG A 163 -9.08 4.58 -11.00
N VAL A 164 -8.85 5.21 -9.87
CA VAL A 164 -7.70 4.97 -9.00
C VAL A 164 -8.22 4.39 -7.68
N LYS A 165 -7.52 3.40 -7.17
CA LYS A 165 -7.72 2.78 -5.87
C LYS A 165 -6.48 2.94 -5.02
N PHE A 166 -6.64 2.85 -3.70
CA PHE A 166 -5.51 2.81 -2.77
C PHE A 166 -5.44 1.42 -2.14
N GLU A 167 -4.22 0.92 -2.00
CA GLU A 167 -3.93 -0.28 -1.22
C GLU A 167 -2.81 0.02 -0.22
N ARG A 168 -2.76 -0.75 0.84
CA ARG A 168 -1.66 -0.65 1.81
C ARG A 168 -0.39 -1.20 1.18
N ASN A 169 0.71 -0.53 1.40
CA ASN A 169 2.00 -1.01 0.95
C ASN A 169 2.59 -1.96 2.00
N VAL A 170 2.10 -3.19 2.03
CA VAL A 170 2.62 -4.26 2.91
C VAL A 170 3.76 -5.03 2.25
N GLU A 171 3.89 -4.98 0.91
CA GLU A 171 4.80 -5.84 0.16
C GLU A 171 6.18 -5.22 -0.14
N LEU A 172 6.39 -3.93 0.12
CA LEU A 172 7.61 -3.24 -0.33
C LEU A 172 8.74 -3.21 0.68
N ARG A 173 8.60 -3.92 1.77
CA ARG A 173 9.62 -4.05 2.80
C ARG A 173 10.27 -5.42 2.88
N VAL A 174 9.96 -6.29 1.95
CA VAL A 174 10.57 -7.62 1.85
C VAL A 174 11.38 -7.73 0.56
N VAL A 175 12.24 -6.79 0.21
CA VAL A 175 13.31 -7.04 -0.79
C VAL A 175 14.48 -6.09 -0.57
N GLU A 176 15.50 -6.56 -0.08
CA GLU A 176 16.95 -6.60 -0.28
C GLU A 176 17.72 -6.62 1.03
#